data_d3862c85be1f3c5a00253c59382a3b11
#
_entry.id   d3862c85be1f3c5a00253c59382a3b11
#
_cell.length_a   1.000
_cell.length_b   1.000
_cell.length_c   1.000
_cell.angle_alpha   90.00
_cell.angle_beta   90.00
_cell.angle_gamma   90.00
#
_symmetry.space_group_name_H-M   'P 1'
#
loop_
_entity.id
_entity.type
_entity.pdbx_description
1 polymer ?
#
loop_
_entity_poly.entity_id
_entity_poly.type
_entity_poly.pdbx_seq_one_letter_code
_entity_poly.pdbx_strand_id
1 'polypeptide(L)'
;MKTLIVIALVALAAPAVAQTGVPATPAIETPLAPKPATVRVTLTTADGPILLELEKERAPVTTANFLRYVDQKRFDGAVFYRAMKLTPDGSYGLIQGGTRGNPKTTLPAIKHEPTSTTGLSHVDGTISMARGTPGSATGDFFITIGALTSLDADLTKPGDNLGFAAFGRVVEGMEVVKKIMGAPTSPTEGVGVMKGQMIAAPVRIATARRAPAP
;
A
#
# COMPACT_ATOMS: atom_id res chain seq x y z
N MET A 1 81.07 24.58 -39.21
CA MET A 1 81.49 24.14 -37.91
C MET A 1 80.21 24.06 -37.04
N LYS A 2 79.70 22.84 -36.79
CA LYS A 2 78.48 22.60 -36.03
C LYS A 2 78.90 22.01 -34.67
N THR A 3 78.71 22.77 -33.62
CA THR A 3 79.04 22.35 -32.26
C THR A 3 77.85 21.57 -31.68
N LEU A 4 78.06 20.31 -31.33
CA LEU A 4 77.09 19.47 -30.63
C LEU A 4 77.23 19.75 -29.12
N ILE A 5 76.09 20.11 -28.48
CA ILE A 5 76.01 20.19 -27.03
C ILE A 5 75.33 18.90 -26.55
N VAL A 6 76.04 18.12 -25.77
CA VAL A 6 75.52 16.91 -25.09
C VAL A 6 74.99 17.34 -23.72
N ILE A 7 73.69 17.19 -23.53
CA ILE A 7 73.03 17.42 -22.21
C ILE A 7 72.99 16.07 -21.49
N ALA A 8 73.69 15.95 -20.41
CA ALA A 8 73.62 14.79 -19.52
C ALA A 8 72.39 14.89 -18.60
N LEU A 9 71.50 13.91 -18.70
CA LEU A 9 70.30 13.79 -17.85
C LEU A 9 70.65 13.05 -16.58
N VAL A 10 70.69 13.75 -15.44
CA VAL A 10 70.88 13.13 -14.10
C VAL A 10 69.53 12.67 -13.62
N ALA A 11 69.32 11.38 -13.50
CA ALA A 11 68.14 10.78 -12.92
C ALA A 11 68.23 10.84 -11.38
N LEU A 12 67.42 11.64 -10.74
CA LEU A 12 67.19 11.62 -9.27
C LEU A 12 66.24 10.46 -8.93
N ALA A 13 66.75 9.45 -8.22
CA ALA A 13 65.93 8.41 -7.62
C ALA A 13 65.24 8.96 -6.35
N ALA A 14 63.92 9.03 -6.35
CA ALA A 14 63.14 9.34 -5.14
C ALA A 14 62.98 8.08 -4.26
N PRO A 15 63.08 8.18 -2.91
CA PRO A 15 62.87 7.05 -2.04
C PRO A 15 61.35 6.68 -2.01
N ALA A 16 61.05 5.40 -2.19
CA ALA A 16 59.75 4.83 -2.00
C ALA A 16 59.37 4.86 -0.51
N VAL A 17 58.35 5.69 -0.16
CA VAL A 17 57.75 5.67 1.16
C VAL A 17 56.80 4.46 1.23
N ALA A 18 57.15 3.48 2.04
CA ALA A 18 56.27 2.35 2.34
C ALA A 18 55.05 2.88 3.11
N GLN A 19 53.86 2.88 2.48
CA GLN A 19 52.59 3.12 3.17
C GLN A 19 52.30 1.91 4.06
N THR A 20 52.48 2.07 5.37
CA THR A 20 51.96 1.12 6.37
C THR A 20 50.43 1.18 6.31
N GLY A 21 49.83 0.14 5.71
CA GLY A 21 48.38 -0.03 5.66
C GLY A 21 47.81 -0.06 7.09
N VAL A 22 47.00 0.95 7.42
CA VAL A 22 46.17 0.91 8.63
C VAL A 22 45.17 -0.23 8.43
N PRO A 23 45.07 -1.21 9.35
CA PRO A 23 44.05 -2.25 9.23
C PRO A 23 42.66 -1.62 9.23
N ALA A 24 41.89 -1.88 8.20
CA ALA A 24 40.50 -1.44 8.13
C ALA A 24 39.74 -2.04 9.33
N THR A 25 39.25 -1.18 10.20
CA THR A 25 38.31 -1.57 11.27
C THR A 25 37.10 -2.25 10.62
N PRO A 26 36.73 -3.48 11.02
CA PRO A 26 35.54 -4.12 10.47
C PRO A 26 34.34 -3.23 10.74
N ALA A 27 33.58 -2.90 9.68
CA ALA A 27 32.33 -2.19 9.80
C ALA A 27 31.38 -3.01 10.70
N ILE A 28 30.97 -2.45 11.83
CA ILE A 28 29.95 -3.05 12.68
C ILE A 28 28.65 -2.99 11.86
N GLU A 29 28.24 -4.14 11.29
CA GLU A 29 26.92 -4.25 10.67
C GLU A 29 25.86 -4.00 11.76
N THR A 30 25.22 -2.85 11.71
CA THR A 30 24.06 -2.56 12.56
C THR A 30 22.99 -3.60 12.24
N PRO A 31 22.52 -4.40 13.23
CA PRO A 31 21.45 -5.37 12.97
C PRO A 31 20.26 -4.67 12.36
N LEU A 32 19.76 -5.18 11.23
CA LEU A 32 18.57 -4.67 10.58
C LEU A 32 17.40 -4.76 11.57
N ALA A 33 16.71 -3.65 11.81
CA ALA A 33 15.56 -3.62 12.71
C ALA A 33 14.56 -4.72 12.30
N PRO A 34 13.94 -5.46 13.24
CA PRO A 34 12.97 -6.49 12.92
C PRO A 34 11.85 -5.93 12.04
N LYS A 35 11.48 -6.67 10.99
CA LYS A 35 10.35 -6.28 10.14
C LYS A 35 9.07 -6.27 10.99
N PRO A 36 8.22 -5.22 10.91
CA PRO A 36 6.95 -5.16 11.64
C PRO A 36 6.08 -6.39 11.38
N ALA A 37 5.38 -6.87 12.41
CA ALA A 37 4.53 -8.06 12.31
C ALA A 37 3.35 -7.82 11.37
N THR A 38 3.15 -8.75 10.43
CA THR A 38 2.05 -8.73 9.47
C THR A 38 1.17 -9.98 9.58
N VAL A 39 -0.02 -9.93 8.98
CA VAL A 39 -0.94 -11.07 8.85
C VAL A 39 -1.42 -11.12 7.41
N ARG A 40 -1.44 -12.32 6.81
CA ARG A 40 -1.95 -12.51 5.45
C ARG A 40 -3.42 -12.91 5.42
N VAL A 41 -4.14 -12.40 4.43
CA VAL A 41 -5.54 -12.71 4.15
C VAL A 41 -5.72 -12.88 2.65
N THR A 42 -6.39 -13.97 2.24
CA THR A 42 -6.82 -14.17 0.85
C THR A 42 -8.28 -13.79 0.70
N LEU A 43 -8.57 -12.88 -0.24
CA LEU A 43 -9.91 -12.63 -0.76
C LEU A 43 -10.07 -13.46 -2.03
N THR A 44 -10.99 -14.43 -2.04
CA THR A 44 -11.29 -15.23 -3.22
C THR A 44 -12.44 -14.59 -3.99
N THR A 45 -12.24 -14.26 -5.26
CA THR A 45 -13.28 -13.72 -6.15
C THR A 45 -13.48 -14.62 -7.36
N ALA A 46 -14.53 -14.37 -8.14
CA ALA A 46 -14.72 -15.08 -9.42
C ALA A 46 -13.62 -14.78 -10.45
N ASP A 47 -12.94 -13.64 -10.30
CA ASP A 47 -11.85 -13.21 -11.17
C ASP A 47 -10.48 -13.71 -10.73
N GLY A 48 -10.40 -14.37 -9.57
CA GLY A 48 -9.19 -14.91 -8.98
C GLY A 48 -8.97 -14.47 -7.53
N PRO A 49 -7.93 -14.97 -6.87
CA PRO A 49 -7.56 -14.59 -5.51
C PRO A 49 -6.80 -13.25 -5.47
N ILE A 50 -6.99 -12.51 -4.38
CA ILE A 50 -6.20 -11.35 -4.01
C ILE A 50 -5.57 -11.65 -2.65
N LEU A 51 -4.25 -11.73 -2.56
CA LEU A 51 -3.53 -11.95 -1.32
C LEU A 51 -3.09 -10.60 -0.73
N LEU A 52 -3.56 -10.35 0.48
CA LEU A 52 -3.27 -9.15 1.26
C LEU A 52 -2.23 -9.46 2.33
N GLU A 53 -1.30 -8.54 2.57
CA GLU A 53 -0.43 -8.49 3.75
C GLU A 53 -0.84 -7.29 4.60
N LEU A 54 -1.35 -7.54 5.81
CA LEU A 54 -1.93 -6.53 6.70
C LEU A 54 -0.95 -6.19 7.82
N GLU A 55 -0.79 -4.91 8.10
CA GLU A 55 0.17 -4.32 9.04
C GLU A 55 -0.34 -4.37 10.49
N LYS A 56 -0.25 -5.55 11.11
CA LYS A 56 -0.78 -5.79 12.46
C LYS A 56 -0.11 -4.92 13.53
N GLU A 57 1.18 -4.62 13.38
CA GLU A 57 1.93 -3.82 14.33
C GLU A 57 1.77 -2.31 14.08
N ARG A 58 1.83 -1.87 12.82
CA ARG A 58 1.74 -0.45 12.46
C ARG A 58 0.31 0.10 12.51
N ALA A 59 -0.69 -0.69 12.12
CA ALA A 59 -2.10 -0.32 12.12
C ALA A 59 -2.95 -1.34 12.91
N PRO A 60 -2.74 -1.47 14.24
CA PRO A 60 -3.32 -2.55 15.04
C PRO A 60 -4.84 -2.50 15.14
N VAL A 61 -5.45 -1.34 15.30
CA VAL A 61 -6.91 -1.19 15.42
C VAL A 61 -7.60 -1.52 14.12
N THR A 62 -7.09 -0.99 13.01
CA THR A 62 -7.64 -1.17 11.66
C THR A 62 -7.48 -2.62 11.22
N THR A 63 -6.29 -3.19 11.38
CA THR A 63 -6.02 -4.60 11.05
C THR A 63 -6.88 -5.54 11.89
N ALA A 64 -6.98 -5.32 13.21
CA ALA A 64 -7.82 -6.13 14.07
C ALA A 64 -9.31 -6.07 13.66
N ASN A 65 -9.81 -4.89 13.27
CA ASN A 65 -11.16 -4.75 12.76
C ASN A 65 -11.37 -5.58 11.49
N PHE A 66 -10.50 -5.43 10.48
CA PHE A 66 -10.59 -6.19 9.24
C PHE A 66 -10.56 -7.70 9.49
N LEU A 67 -9.66 -8.17 10.38
CA LEU A 67 -9.57 -9.58 10.76
C LEU A 67 -10.83 -10.09 11.46
N ARG A 68 -11.55 -9.27 12.26
CA ARG A 68 -12.86 -9.65 12.81
C ARG A 68 -13.89 -9.95 11.73
N TYR A 69 -13.92 -9.17 10.63
CA TYR A 69 -14.79 -9.47 9.49
C TYR A 69 -14.39 -10.78 8.80
N VAL A 70 -13.09 -11.04 8.64
CA VAL A 70 -12.55 -12.28 8.07
C VAL A 70 -12.92 -13.49 8.95
N ASP A 71 -12.59 -13.43 10.23
CA ASP A 71 -12.76 -14.54 11.17
C ASP A 71 -14.25 -14.88 11.39
N GLN A 72 -15.12 -13.86 11.40
CA GLN A 72 -16.57 -14.00 11.48
C GLN A 72 -17.25 -14.24 10.13
N LYS A 73 -16.48 -14.42 9.05
CA LYS A 73 -16.98 -14.67 7.67
C LYS A 73 -17.94 -13.59 7.16
N ARG A 74 -17.83 -12.35 7.67
CA ARG A 74 -18.73 -11.24 7.30
C ARG A 74 -18.44 -10.66 5.91
N PHE A 75 -17.27 -10.95 5.34
CA PHE A 75 -16.94 -10.63 3.96
C PHE A 75 -17.35 -11.72 2.98
N ASP A 76 -17.82 -12.89 3.43
CA ASP A 76 -18.33 -13.92 2.53
C ASP A 76 -19.62 -13.42 1.84
N GLY A 77 -19.58 -13.33 0.53
CA GLY A 77 -20.67 -12.75 -0.27
C GLY A 77 -20.69 -11.21 -0.35
N ALA A 78 -19.79 -10.51 0.34
CA ALA A 78 -19.56 -9.08 0.11
C ALA A 78 -19.07 -8.84 -1.34
N VAL A 79 -19.10 -7.60 -1.80
CA VAL A 79 -18.78 -7.28 -3.19
C VAL A 79 -17.82 -6.11 -3.31
N PHE A 80 -17.02 -6.09 -4.37
CA PHE A 80 -16.46 -4.87 -4.91
C PHE A 80 -17.54 -4.20 -5.74
N TYR A 81 -17.93 -3.01 -5.34
CA TYR A 81 -19.10 -2.31 -5.90
C TYR A 81 -18.79 -0.99 -6.57
N ARG A 82 -17.55 -0.47 -6.41
CA ARG A 82 -17.14 0.82 -6.96
C ARG A 82 -15.76 0.72 -7.59
N ALA A 83 -15.60 1.34 -8.75
CA ALA A 83 -14.35 1.56 -9.44
C ALA A 83 -14.20 3.06 -9.74
N MET A 84 -13.35 3.77 -8.98
CA MET A 84 -13.06 5.17 -9.19
C MET A 84 -11.84 5.28 -10.11
N LYS A 85 -12.07 5.54 -11.39
CA LYS A 85 -11.04 5.72 -12.40
C LYS A 85 -10.61 7.17 -12.44
N LEU A 86 -9.34 7.46 -12.20
CA LEU A 86 -8.74 8.80 -12.34
C LEU A 86 -8.09 8.99 -13.70
N THR A 87 -7.86 7.89 -14.42
CA THR A 87 -7.45 7.89 -15.83
C THR A 87 -8.47 7.10 -16.66
N PRO A 88 -8.70 7.44 -17.94
CA PRO A 88 -9.69 6.76 -18.78
C PRO A 88 -9.47 5.25 -18.92
N ASP A 89 -8.21 4.80 -18.92
CA ASP A 89 -7.81 3.41 -19.03
C ASP A 89 -7.89 2.64 -17.69
N GLY A 90 -8.15 3.33 -16.56
CA GLY A 90 -8.20 2.73 -15.23
C GLY A 90 -6.84 2.33 -14.67
N SER A 91 -5.74 2.83 -15.25
CA SER A 91 -4.38 2.59 -14.74
C SER A 91 -4.08 3.31 -13.42
N TYR A 92 -4.96 4.26 -13.02
CA TYR A 92 -4.83 5.04 -11.81
C TYR A 92 -6.19 5.26 -11.14
N GLY A 93 -6.28 4.98 -9.83
CA GLY A 93 -7.52 5.12 -9.08
C GLY A 93 -7.66 4.10 -7.95
N LEU A 94 -8.89 3.67 -7.65
CA LEU A 94 -9.15 2.67 -6.62
C LEU A 94 -10.38 1.82 -6.93
N ILE A 95 -10.39 0.60 -6.40
CA ILE A 95 -11.61 -0.21 -6.27
C ILE A 95 -12.05 -0.21 -4.81
N GLN A 96 -13.36 -0.19 -4.56
CA GLN A 96 -13.92 -0.22 -3.21
C GLN A 96 -14.91 -1.37 -3.08
N GLY A 97 -14.81 -2.07 -1.95
CA GLY A 97 -15.67 -3.20 -1.60
C GLY A 97 -15.97 -3.25 -0.10
N GLY A 98 -16.77 -4.22 0.29
CA GLY A 98 -17.09 -4.45 1.68
C GLY A 98 -18.59 -4.67 1.94
N THR A 99 -19.06 -4.30 3.12
CA THR A 99 -20.40 -4.60 3.61
C THR A 99 -21.48 -3.63 3.10
N ARG A 100 -21.11 -2.50 2.52
CA ARG A 100 -22.03 -1.43 2.05
C ARG A 100 -23.00 -0.96 3.14
N GLY A 101 -22.58 -0.97 4.39
CA GLY A 101 -23.42 -0.60 5.52
C GLY A 101 -24.56 -1.58 5.83
N ASN A 102 -24.53 -2.81 5.28
CA ASN A 102 -25.54 -3.83 5.57
C ASN A 102 -25.57 -4.14 7.09
N PRO A 103 -26.67 -3.85 7.82
CA PRO A 103 -26.72 -3.98 9.27
C PRO A 103 -26.50 -5.42 9.78
N LYS A 104 -26.74 -6.44 8.93
CA LYS A 104 -26.52 -7.85 9.29
C LYS A 104 -25.04 -8.23 9.30
N THR A 105 -24.19 -7.55 8.55
CA THR A 105 -22.77 -7.87 8.39
C THR A 105 -21.85 -6.78 8.92
N THR A 106 -22.32 -5.54 9.05
CA THR A 106 -21.50 -4.41 9.52
C THR A 106 -21.31 -4.46 11.04
N LEU A 107 -20.06 -4.33 11.47
CA LEU A 107 -19.67 -4.18 12.89
C LEU A 107 -19.61 -2.69 13.26
N PRO A 108 -19.61 -2.36 14.59
CA PRO A 108 -19.44 -0.98 15.02
C PRO A 108 -18.19 -0.31 14.44
N ALA A 109 -18.28 1.01 14.27
CA ALA A 109 -17.19 1.84 13.80
C ALA A 109 -15.98 1.79 14.73
N ILE A 110 -14.79 2.05 14.18
CA ILE A 110 -13.51 1.98 14.88
C ILE A 110 -12.84 3.34 14.97
N LYS A 111 -11.95 3.49 15.96
CA LYS A 111 -11.04 4.63 16.04
C LYS A 111 -10.19 4.73 14.76
N HIS A 112 -10.04 5.95 14.26
CA HIS A 112 -9.23 6.22 13.08
C HIS A 112 -7.72 6.12 13.41
N GLU A 113 -6.97 5.46 12.52
CA GLU A 113 -5.50 5.39 12.55
C GLU A 113 -4.95 6.08 11.30
N PRO A 114 -4.65 7.39 11.36
CA PRO A 114 -4.17 8.13 10.21
C PRO A 114 -2.75 7.70 9.81
N THR A 115 -2.41 7.90 8.55
CA THR A 115 -1.08 7.56 8.00
C THR A 115 0.06 8.33 8.70
N SER A 116 -0.20 9.51 9.24
CA SER A 116 0.74 10.27 10.07
C SER A 116 1.13 9.56 11.38
N THR A 117 0.29 8.64 11.88
CA THR A 117 0.57 7.82 13.07
C THR A 117 1.19 6.48 12.69
N THR A 118 0.66 5.84 11.63
CA THR A 118 1.09 4.48 11.23
C THR A 118 2.37 4.46 10.40
N GLY A 119 2.74 5.59 9.79
CA GLY A 119 3.84 5.69 8.83
C GLY A 119 3.58 4.94 7.52
N LEU A 120 2.34 4.52 7.27
CA LEU A 120 1.91 3.93 6.01
C LEU A 120 1.52 5.03 5.02
N SER A 121 1.49 4.69 3.71
CA SER A 121 1.07 5.62 2.67
C SER A 121 0.26 4.89 1.59
N HIS A 122 -0.57 5.64 0.86
CA HIS A 122 -1.40 5.12 -0.23
C HIS A 122 -0.59 5.00 -1.52
N VAL A 123 0.36 4.04 -1.55
CA VAL A 123 1.10 3.64 -2.75
C VAL A 123 0.30 2.61 -3.56
N ASP A 124 0.83 2.14 -4.70
CA ASP A 124 0.18 1.11 -5.52
C ASP A 124 -0.11 -0.16 -4.69
N GLY A 125 -1.33 -0.68 -4.81
CA GLY A 125 -1.78 -1.88 -4.10
C GLY A 125 -2.10 -1.68 -2.62
N THR A 126 -2.06 -0.45 -2.07
CA THR A 126 -2.42 -0.22 -0.66
C THR A 126 -3.89 -0.54 -0.40
N ILE A 127 -4.17 -1.31 0.66
CA ILE A 127 -5.53 -1.48 1.21
C ILE A 127 -5.75 -0.48 2.35
N SER A 128 -6.91 0.19 2.34
CA SER A 128 -7.27 1.24 3.28
C SER A 128 -8.77 1.20 3.61
N MET A 129 -9.16 1.70 4.79
CA MET A 129 -10.56 1.73 5.18
C MET A 129 -11.30 2.91 4.54
N ALA A 130 -12.46 2.62 3.95
CA ALA A 130 -13.39 3.66 3.55
C ALA A 130 -14.10 4.24 4.78
N ARG A 131 -14.35 5.56 4.77
CA ARG A 131 -14.99 6.27 5.86
C ARG A 131 -15.76 7.51 5.39
N GLY A 132 -16.67 7.98 6.18
CA GLY A 132 -17.18 9.34 6.16
C GLY A 132 -16.27 10.27 6.98
N THR A 133 -16.73 10.72 8.16
CA THR A 133 -15.89 11.46 9.11
C THR A 133 -14.83 10.55 9.78
N PRO A 134 -13.74 11.09 10.35
CA PRO A 134 -12.79 10.33 11.15
C PRO A 134 -13.50 9.53 12.26
N GLY A 135 -13.15 8.24 12.42
CA GLY A 135 -13.77 7.35 13.38
C GLY A 135 -15.10 6.72 12.92
N SER A 136 -15.52 6.89 11.68
CA SER A 136 -16.74 6.26 11.12
C SER A 136 -16.46 5.00 10.29
N ALA A 137 -15.21 4.56 10.15
CA ALA A 137 -14.87 3.37 9.38
C ALA A 137 -15.48 2.11 10.00
N THR A 138 -16.06 1.24 9.17
CA THR A 138 -16.70 -0.02 9.59
C THR A 138 -16.14 -1.22 8.83
N GLY A 139 -16.82 -1.68 7.76
CA GLY A 139 -16.47 -2.88 6.98
C GLY A 139 -16.22 -2.60 5.51
N ASP A 140 -16.22 -1.34 5.08
CA ASP A 140 -15.91 -0.99 3.71
C ASP A 140 -14.45 -0.57 3.59
N PHE A 141 -13.79 -1.06 2.54
CA PHE A 141 -12.38 -0.83 2.27
C PHE A 141 -12.15 -0.54 0.80
N PHE A 142 -10.99 0.00 0.47
CA PHE A 142 -10.58 0.18 -0.92
C PHE A 142 -9.12 -0.28 -1.14
N ILE A 143 -8.79 -0.58 -2.40
CA ILE A 143 -7.44 -0.92 -2.84
C ILE A 143 -7.05 0.08 -3.92
N THR A 144 -5.87 0.70 -3.77
CA THR A 144 -5.35 1.68 -4.71
C THR A 144 -4.69 1.01 -5.93
N ILE A 145 -4.78 1.68 -7.07
CA ILE A 145 -4.02 1.40 -8.28
C ILE A 145 -3.24 2.67 -8.59
N GLY A 146 -1.91 2.57 -8.59
CA GLY A 146 -1.02 3.72 -8.55
C GLY A 146 -0.95 4.38 -7.18
N ALA A 147 -0.09 5.39 -7.04
CA ALA A 147 0.13 6.09 -5.77
C ALA A 147 -0.90 7.21 -5.57
N LEU A 148 -1.81 7.05 -4.61
CA LEU A 148 -2.83 8.03 -4.23
C LEU A 148 -2.46 8.73 -2.91
N THR A 149 -1.25 9.30 -2.83
CA THR A 149 -0.75 9.96 -1.60
C THR A 149 -1.59 11.15 -1.14
N SER A 150 -2.47 11.68 -2.00
CA SER A 150 -3.48 12.67 -1.60
C SER A 150 -4.52 12.14 -0.60
N LEU A 151 -4.59 10.82 -0.41
CA LEU A 151 -5.41 10.15 0.60
C LEU A 151 -4.70 10.00 1.94
N ASP A 152 -3.41 10.32 2.02
CA ASP A 152 -2.65 10.33 3.27
C ASP A 152 -3.05 11.51 4.15
N ALA A 153 -2.80 11.39 5.45
CA ALA A 153 -2.97 12.49 6.39
C ALA A 153 -2.01 13.64 6.03
N ASP A 154 -2.55 14.85 5.99
CA ASP A 154 -1.77 16.07 5.76
C ASP A 154 -2.19 17.13 6.80
N LEU A 155 -1.53 17.13 7.94
CA LEU A 155 -1.84 17.98 9.08
C LEU A 155 -1.64 19.49 8.79
N THR A 156 -1.06 19.85 7.66
CA THR A 156 -0.91 21.24 7.22
C THR A 156 -2.18 21.78 6.54
N LYS A 157 -3.10 20.91 6.13
CA LYS A 157 -4.35 21.30 5.47
C LYS A 157 -5.46 21.59 6.50
N PRO A 158 -6.36 22.52 6.22
CA PRO A 158 -7.53 22.79 7.06
C PRO A 158 -8.59 21.66 6.91
N GLY A 159 -9.51 21.57 7.88
CA GLY A 159 -10.63 20.66 7.85
C GLY A 159 -10.26 19.23 8.21
N ASP A 160 -10.89 18.24 7.55
CA ASP A 160 -10.57 16.83 7.73
C ASP A 160 -9.25 16.51 7.01
N ASN A 161 -8.16 16.65 7.75
CA ASN A 161 -6.81 16.48 7.28
C ASN A 161 -6.16 15.14 7.70
N LEU A 162 -6.97 14.22 8.27
CA LEU A 162 -6.49 12.94 8.79
C LEU A 162 -6.38 11.84 7.73
N GLY A 163 -6.82 12.11 6.49
CA GLY A 163 -6.76 11.14 5.39
C GLY A 163 -7.50 9.83 5.68
N PHE A 164 -7.12 8.75 5.03
CA PHE A 164 -7.69 7.43 5.21
C PHE A 164 -6.71 6.52 5.97
N ALA A 165 -7.25 5.46 6.59
CA ALA A 165 -6.46 4.50 7.38
C ALA A 165 -5.92 3.40 6.48
N ALA A 166 -4.72 3.60 5.92
CA ALA A 166 -3.96 2.55 5.25
C ALA A 166 -3.52 1.50 6.29
N PHE A 167 -3.69 0.21 5.99
CA PHE A 167 -3.40 -0.86 6.94
C PHE A 167 -2.78 -2.11 6.34
N GLY A 168 -2.38 -2.08 5.07
CA GLY A 168 -1.74 -3.19 4.39
C GLY A 168 -1.62 -2.98 2.89
N ARG A 169 -1.29 -4.05 2.19
CA ARG A 169 -1.11 -4.02 0.74
C ARG A 169 -1.48 -5.35 0.10
N VAL A 170 -1.74 -5.31 -1.20
CA VAL A 170 -1.78 -6.50 -2.07
C VAL A 170 -0.35 -7.00 -2.28
N VAL A 171 -0.12 -8.28 -2.07
CA VAL A 171 1.17 -8.96 -2.33
C VAL A 171 1.09 -9.91 -3.52
N GLU A 172 -0.11 -10.42 -3.83
CA GLU A 172 -0.39 -11.20 -5.04
C GLU A 172 -1.82 -10.88 -5.53
N GLY A 173 -2.07 -10.95 -6.84
CA GLY A 173 -3.40 -10.72 -7.41
C GLY A 173 -3.68 -9.28 -7.83
N MET A 174 -2.66 -8.43 -8.04
CA MET A 174 -2.87 -7.08 -8.58
C MET A 174 -3.52 -7.07 -9.97
N GLU A 175 -3.32 -8.11 -10.78
CA GLU A 175 -4.01 -8.30 -12.05
C GLU A 175 -5.52 -8.49 -11.86
N VAL A 176 -5.95 -9.15 -10.77
CA VAL A 176 -7.38 -9.27 -10.40
C VAL A 176 -7.93 -7.91 -9.98
N VAL A 177 -7.19 -7.14 -9.18
CA VAL A 177 -7.56 -5.76 -8.79
C VAL A 177 -7.75 -4.89 -10.02
N LYS A 178 -6.82 -4.92 -10.98
CA LYS A 178 -6.90 -4.19 -12.25
C LYS A 178 -8.06 -4.65 -13.13
N LYS A 179 -8.36 -5.95 -13.16
CA LYS A 179 -9.52 -6.50 -13.87
C LYS A 179 -10.82 -5.95 -13.27
N ILE A 180 -10.96 -5.92 -11.95
CA ILE A 180 -12.12 -5.34 -11.26
C ILE A 180 -12.23 -3.83 -11.56
N MET A 181 -11.10 -3.11 -11.58
CA MET A 181 -11.07 -1.68 -11.97
C MET A 181 -11.56 -1.46 -13.40
N GLY A 182 -11.25 -2.38 -14.32
CA GLY A 182 -11.70 -2.36 -15.70
C GLY A 182 -13.19 -2.62 -15.89
N ALA A 183 -13.90 -3.10 -14.86
CA ALA A 183 -15.31 -3.44 -14.97
C ALA A 183 -16.16 -2.24 -15.43
N PRO A 184 -17.24 -2.48 -16.23
CA PRO A 184 -18.19 -1.44 -16.62
C PRO A 184 -18.84 -0.81 -15.39
N THR A 185 -18.97 0.52 -15.39
CA THR A 185 -19.68 1.27 -14.35
C THR A 185 -21.00 1.81 -14.86
N SER A 186 -22.01 1.88 -13.99
CA SER A 186 -23.30 2.49 -14.30
C SER A 186 -23.17 4.03 -14.37
N PRO A 187 -23.61 4.68 -15.45
CA PRO A 187 -23.52 6.14 -15.57
C PRO A 187 -24.48 6.88 -14.64
N THR A 188 -25.50 6.20 -14.13
CA THR A 188 -26.58 6.80 -13.35
C THR A 188 -26.55 6.44 -11.86
N GLU A 189 -25.94 5.31 -11.49
CA GLU A 189 -25.86 4.88 -10.10
C GLU A 189 -24.77 5.63 -9.33
N GLY A 190 -24.94 5.66 -7.99
CA GLY A 190 -24.12 6.38 -7.05
C GLY A 190 -24.69 7.73 -6.66
N VAL A 191 -24.25 8.24 -5.50
CA VAL A 191 -24.69 9.53 -4.93
C VAL A 191 -23.49 10.47 -4.82
N GLY A 192 -23.69 11.74 -5.15
CA GLY A 192 -22.65 12.75 -5.06
C GLY A 192 -21.43 12.40 -5.93
N VAL A 193 -20.25 12.47 -5.35
CA VAL A 193 -18.98 12.20 -6.05
C VAL A 193 -18.83 10.74 -6.54
N MET A 194 -19.68 9.82 -6.06
CA MET A 194 -19.64 8.41 -6.49
C MET A 194 -20.51 8.12 -7.70
N LYS A 195 -21.31 9.10 -8.20
CA LYS A 195 -22.14 8.92 -9.39
C LYS A 195 -21.27 8.56 -10.60
N GLY A 196 -21.65 7.51 -11.32
CA GLY A 196 -20.90 7.03 -12.48
C GLY A 196 -19.72 6.10 -12.13
N GLN A 197 -19.48 5.84 -10.83
CA GLN A 197 -18.37 4.99 -10.38
C GLN A 197 -18.84 3.63 -9.84
N MET A 198 -20.16 3.38 -9.80
CA MET A 198 -20.69 2.11 -9.31
C MET A 198 -20.54 1.04 -10.38
N ILE A 199 -19.92 -0.10 -10.02
CA ILE A 199 -19.75 -1.24 -10.93
C ILE A 199 -21.13 -1.81 -11.28
N ALA A 200 -21.47 -1.87 -12.58
CA ALA A 200 -22.78 -2.31 -13.05
C ALA A 200 -23.12 -3.75 -12.65
N ALA A 201 -22.12 -4.64 -12.65
CA ALA A 201 -22.19 -6.00 -12.12
C ALA A 201 -21.13 -6.17 -11.01
N PRO A 202 -21.47 -5.89 -9.73
CA PRO A 202 -20.52 -5.94 -8.63
C PRO A 202 -19.81 -7.29 -8.52
N VAL A 203 -18.48 -7.28 -8.32
CA VAL A 203 -17.67 -8.49 -8.25
C VAL A 203 -17.72 -9.08 -6.84
N ARG A 204 -18.22 -10.31 -6.74
CA ARG A 204 -18.42 -10.97 -5.45
C ARG A 204 -17.11 -11.47 -4.85
N ILE A 205 -16.92 -11.20 -3.56
CA ILE A 205 -15.94 -11.87 -2.69
C ILE A 205 -16.60 -13.16 -2.22
N ALA A 206 -16.20 -14.29 -2.81
CA ALA A 206 -16.75 -15.60 -2.43
C ALA A 206 -16.38 -15.93 -0.97
N THR A 207 -15.12 -15.72 -0.61
CA THR A 207 -14.61 -15.93 0.75
C THR A 207 -13.48 -14.97 1.08
N ALA A 208 -13.32 -14.67 2.38
CA ALA A 208 -12.14 -14.03 2.94
C ALA A 208 -11.57 -14.91 4.06
N ARG A 209 -10.30 -15.31 3.97
CA ARG A 209 -9.67 -16.24 4.93
C ARG A 209 -8.25 -15.80 5.26
N ARG A 210 -7.82 -16.04 6.51
CA ARG A 210 -6.41 -15.94 6.87
C ARG A 210 -5.60 -16.91 6.00
N ALA A 211 -4.47 -16.46 5.52
CA ALA A 211 -3.49 -17.26 4.79
C ALA A 211 -2.27 -17.54 5.68
N PRO A 212 -1.46 -18.58 5.36
CA PRO A 212 -0.21 -18.84 6.08
C PRO A 212 0.69 -17.60 6.11
N ALA A 213 1.47 -17.48 7.18
CA ALA A 213 2.51 -16.46 7.29
C ALA A 213 3.56 -16.66 6.17
N PRO A 214 4.28 -15.60 5.77
CA PRO A 214 5.35 -15.69 4.78
C PRO A 214 6.50 -16.56 5.27
#